data_c7ab9fa33ade5f4db7f24a3c178ab7fc
#
_entry.id   c7ab9fa33ade5f4db7f24a3c178ab7fc
#
_cell.length_a   1.000
_cell.length_b   1.000
_cell.length_c   1.000
_cell.angle_alpha   90.00
_cell.angle_beta   90.00
_cell.angle_gamma   90.00
#
_symmetry.space_group_name_H-M   'P 1'
#
loop_
_entity.id
_entity.type
_entity.pdbx_description
1 polymer ?
#
loop_
_entity_poly.entity_id
_entity_poly.type
_entity_poly.pdbx_seq_one_letter_code
_entity_poly.pdbx_strand_id
1 'polypeptide(L)'
;MKNIIITGGLGYIGTELCKIYSGVSWNHKITVIDNRFISERVNQLRNWNINFVHGDILDKGLINKYCKDADIVHHLAGITDVPRVKKDSNDSIDNQIIMVGEKGTQNILDVISDKCKIIFPSTHVVYEGLDKVKNDINEDENTKPVLAYAISKANNEKQLKDSGKNYIILRLGSVYGYSTDTARIDIMPNLFSKIASQNGTLKLFSGGRQVKSLVPLIDVARCFKYMEERNDIS
;
A
#
# COMPACT_ATOMS: atom_id res chain seq x y z
N MET A 1 -19.43 8.81 14.14
CA MET A 1 -18.81 7.48 13.93
C MET A 1 -18.54 7.36 12.43
N LYS A 2 -17.26 7.22 12.02
CA LYS A 2 -16.89 7.07 10.60
C LYS A 2 -16.97 5.62 10.16
N ASN A 3 -17.33 5.40 8.89
CA ASN A 3 -17.26 4.10 8.21
C ASN A 3 -15.94 4.03 7.41
N ILE A 4 -15.00 3.21 7.86
CA ILE A 4 -13.63 3.14 7.34
C ILE A 4 -13.42 1.77 6.70
N ILE A 5 -12.99 1.78 5.45
CA ILE A 5 -12.66 0.57 4.69
C ILE A 5 -11.15 0.50 4.50
N ILE A 6 -10.58 -0.67 4.75
CA ILE A 6 -9.16 -0.95 4.52
C ILE A 6 -9.06 -2.13 3.57
N THR A 7 -8.74 -1.89 2.30
CA THR A 7 -8.47 -2.99 1.37
C THR A 7 -7.02 -3.45 1.54
N GLY A 8 -6.75 -4.75 1.47
CA GLY A 8 -5.41 -5.29 1.71
C GLY A 8 -4.97 -5.21 3.18
N GLY A 9 -5.94 -5.22 4.10
CA GLY A 9 -5.66 -5.03 5.53
C GLY A 9 -4.90 -6.16 6.22
N LEU A 10 -4.80 -7.34 5.60
CA LEU A 10 -3.91 -8.42 6.07
C LEU A 10 -2.49 -8.32 5.50
N GLY A 11 -2.19 -7.25 4.73
CA GLY A 11 -0.86 -6.98 4.21
C GLY A 11 0.09 -6.34 5.23
N TYR A 12 1.32 -6.09 4.78
CA TYR A 12 2.40 -5.56 5.60
C TYR A 12 2.04 -4.20 6.25
N ILE A 13 1.59 -3.23 5.45
CA ILE A 13 1.14 -1.92 5.96
C ILE A 13 -0.23 -2.05 6.64
N GLY A 14 -1.15 -2.81 6.04
CA GLY A 14 -2.51 -2.96 6.54
C GLY A 14 -2.59 -3.51 7.94
N THR A 15 -1.75 -4.50 8.27
CA THR A 15 -1.68 -5.10 9.61
C THR A 15 -1.28 -4.07 10.67
N GLU A 16 -0.28 -3.22 10.41
CA GLU A 16 0.13 -2.18 11.35
C GLU A 16 -0.89 -1.05 11.45
N LEU A 17 -1.53 -0.69 10.36
CA LEU A 17 -2.64 0.28 10.38
C LEU A 17 -3.81 -0.24 11.22
N CYS A 18 -4.22 -1.49 11.05
CA CYS A 18 -5.25 -2.12 11.88
C CYS A 18 -4.87 -2.13 13.37
N LYS A 19 -3.60 -2.34 13.69
CA LYS A 19 -3.09 -2.26 15.07
C LYS A 19 -3.23 -0.85 15.66
N ILE A 20 -2.99 0.20 14.88
CA ILE A 20 -3.23 1.57 15.34
C ILE A 20 -4.73 1.80 15.61
N TYR A 21 -5.60 1.26 14.75
CA TYR A 21 -7.03 1.36 14.95
C TYR A 21 -7.55 0.58 16.17
N SER A 22 -6.84 -0.44 16.65
CA SER A 22 -7.30 -1.24 17.78
C SER A 22 -7.59 -0.41 19.04
N GLY A 23 -6.89 0.71 19.21
CA GLY A 23 -7.10 1.63 20.33
C GLY A 23 -8.34 2.54 20.19
N VAL A 24 -8.91 2.67 19.00
CA VAL A 24 -10.02 3.61 18.68
C VAL A 24 -11.16 2.96 17.88
N SER A 25 -11.13 1.66 17.68
CA SER A 25 -12.09 0.91 16.87
C SER A 25 -13.54 0.99 17.38
N TRP A 26 -13.72 1.23 18.65
CA TRP A 26 -15.05 1.41 19.27
C TRP A 26 -15.77 2.69 18.81
N ASN A 27 -15.01 3.68 18.33
CA ASN A 27 -15.53 4.97 17.87
C ASN A 27 -15.81 4.99 16.36
N HIS A 28 -15.48 3.91 15.64
CA HIS A 28 -15.60 3.81 14.18
C HIS A 28 -16.15 2.45 13.76
N LYS A 29 -16.76 2.39 12.58
CA LYS A 29 -17.04 1.12 11.91
C LYS A 29 -15.88 0.83 10.96
N ILE A 30 -15.04 -0.15 11.29
CA ILE A 30 -13.86 -0.48 10.48
C ILE A 30 -14.07 -1.84 9.83
N THR A 31 -13.87 -1.91 8.53
CA THR A 31 -13.96 -3.14 7.75
C THR A 31 -12.71 -3.33 6.91
N VAL A 32 -12.06 -4.47 7.10
CA VAL A 32 -10.94 -4.95 6.28
C VAL A 32 -11.48 -5.85 5.17
N ILE A 33 -11.06 -5.59 3.93
CA ILE A 33 -11.30 -6.46 2.77
C ILE A 33 -9.95 -6.98 2.29
N ASP A 34 -9.78 -8.31 2.25
CA ASP A 34 -8.55 -8.94 1.75
C ASP A 34 -8.90 -10.28 1.08
N ASN A 35 -8.24 -10.61 -0.01
CA ASN A 35 -8.45 -11.88 -0.70
C ASN A 35 -7.63 -13.03 -0.10
N ARG A 36 -6.77 -12.74 0.87
CA ARG A 36 -6.10 -13.75 1.69
C ARG A 36 -6.93 -14.03 2.94
N PHE A 37 -6.91 -15.27 3.39
CA PHE A 37 -7.46 -15.67 4.68
C PHE A 37 -6.36 -16.24 5.55
N ILE A 38 -5.99 -15.51 6.61
CA ILE A 38 -4.98 -15.90 7.58
C ILE A 38 -5.64 -15.89 8.95
N SER A 39 -5.93 -17.10 9.45
CA SER A 39 -6.79 -17.30 10.64
C SER A 39 -6.36 -16.51 11.86
N GLU A 40 -5.05 -16.46 12.15
CA GLU A 40 -4.50 -15.74 13.30
C GLU A 40 -4.74 -14.23 13.20
N ARG A 41 -4.55 -13.67 12.00
CA ARG A 41 -4.78 -12.22 11.77
C ARG A 41 -6.27 -11.88 11.77
N VAL A 42 -7.11 -12.75 11.20
CA VAL A 42 -8.57 -12.56 11.25
C VAL A 42 -9.06 -12.59 12.70
N ASN A 43 -8.56 -13.51 13.52
CA ASN A 43 -8.87 -13.54 14.95
C ASN A 43 -8.37 -12.28 15.67
N GLN A 44 -7.18 -11.79 15.32
CA GLN A 44 -6.66 -10.55 15.87
C GLN A 44 -7.54 -9.34 15.52
N LEU A 45 -8.01 -9.22 14.27
CA LEU A 45 -8.95 -8.17 13.86
C LEU A 45 -10.25 -8.23 14.68
N ARG A 46 -10.81 -9.43 14.90
CA ARG A 46 -12.00 -9.61 15.75
C ARG A 46 -11.77 -9.12 17.18
N ASN A 47 -10.61 -9.45 17.77
CA ASN A 47 -10.24 -8.98 19.09
C ASN A 47 -10.10 -7.46 19.19
N TRP A 48 -9.80 -6.81 18.06
CA TRP A 48 -9.72 -5.36 17.93
C TRP A 48 -11.04 -4.70 17.52
N ASN A 49 -12.15 -5.44 17.49
CA ASN A 49 -13.45 -4.95 17.01
C ASN A 49 -13.40 -4.40 15.57
N ILE A 50 -12.61 -5.04 14.71
CA ILE A 50 -12.47 -4.74 13.29
C ILE A 50 -13.14 -5.86 12.49
N ASN A 51 -14.09 -5.51 11.64
CA ASN A 51 -14.78 -6.47 10.78
C ASN A 51 -13.86 -6.94 9.65
N PHE A 52 -13.90 -8.25 9.36
CA PHE A 52 -13.14 -8.85 8.26
C PHE A 52 -14.09 -9.40 7.19
N VAL A 53 -13.81 -9.08 5.93
CA VAL A 53 -14.48 -9.57 4.74
C VAL A 53 -13.46 -10.24 3.85
N HIS A 54 -13.59 -11.55 3.64
CA HIS A 54 -12.80 -12.26 2.64
C HIS A 54 -13.37 -11.95 1.25
N GLY A 55 -12.58 -11.26 0.41
CA GLY A 55 -13.04 -10.85 -0.91
C GLY A 55 -11.96 -10.13 -1.71
N ASP A 56 -12.19 -10.05 -3.02
CA ASP A 56 -11.26 -9.43 -3.96
C ASP A 56 -11.74 -8.04 -4.40
N ILE A 57 -10.81 -7.10 -4.59
CA ILE A 57 -11.10 -5.76 -5.11
C ILE A 57 -11.60 -5.79 -6.56
N LEU A 58 -11.41 -6.89 -7.27
CA LEU A 58 -11.96 -7.11 -8.60
C LEU A 58 -13.45 -7.46 -8.60
N ASP A 59 -14.02 -7.86 -7.46
CA ASP A 59 -15.45 -8.11 -7.31
C ASP A 59 -16.22 -6.79 -7.11
N LYS A 60 -16.80 -6.28 -8.20
CA LYS A 60 -17.58 -5.02 -8.19
C LYS A 60 -18.77 -5.08 -7.22
N GLY A 61 -19.43 -6.21 -7.10
CA GLY A 61 -20.59 -6.36 -6.22
C GLY A 61 -20.19 -6.23 -4.76
N LEU A 62 -19.09 -6.90 -4.38
CA LEU A 62 -18.52 -6.81 -3.05
C LEU A 62 -18.05 -5.39 -2.75
N ILE A 63 -17.29 -4.76 -3.65
CA ILE A 63 -16.79 -3.40 -3.47
C ILE A 63 -17.93 -2.41 -3.35
N ASN A 64 -18.96 -2.48 -4.20
CA ASN A 64 -20.15 -1.64 -4.07
C ASN A 64 -20.84 -1.83 -2.71
N LYS A 65 -20.99 -3.08 -2.26
CA LYS A 65 -21.65 -3.38 -0.98
C LYS A 65 -20.96 -2.71 0.22
N TYR A 66 -19.62 -2.67 0.25
CA TYR A 66 -18.88 -2.20 1.41
C TYR A 66 -18.34 -0.78 1.29
N CYS A 67 -18.03 -0.30 0.06
CA CYS A 67 -17.36 0.97 -0.14
C CYS A 67 -18.31 2.13 -0.45
N LYS A 68 -19.54 1.91 -0.95
CA LYS A 68 -20.46 2.99 -1.38
C LYS A 68 -20.77 4.01 -0.28
N ASP A 69 -20.86 3.57 0.97
CA ASP A 69 -21.19 4.40 2.13
C ASP A 69 -19.94 4.65 3.01
N ALA A 70 -18.73 4.49 2.46
CA ALA A 70 -17.50 4.74 3.20
C ALA A 70 -17.23 6.24 3.35
N ASP A 71 -16.79 6.64 4.54
CA ASP A 71 -16.25 7.98 4.79
C ASP A 71 -14.76 8.05 4.40
N ILE A 72 -14.04 6.92 4.60
CA ILE A 72 -12.61 6.80 4.32
C ILE A 72 -12.34 5.43 3.72
N VAL A 73 -11.50 5.41 2.69
CA VAL A 73 -10.95 4.17 2.12
C VAL A 73 -9.42 4.24 2.15
N HIS A 74 -8.79 3.37 2.95
CA HIS A 74 -7.36 3.08 2.82
C HIS A 74 -7.20 1.99 1.76
N HIS A 75 -6.83 2.38 0.55
CA HIS A 75 -6.70 1.45 -0.57
C HIS A 75 -5.30 0.85 -0.63
N LEU A 76 -5.05 -0.19 0.22
CA LEU A 76 -3.75 -0.84 0.34
C LEU A 76 -3.64 -2.13 -0.48
N ALA A 77 -4.76 -2.65 -0.99
CA ALA A 77 -4.77 -3.87 -1.81
C ALA A 77 -4.03 -3.65 -3.13
N GLY A 78 -3.24 -4.61 -3.51
CA GLY A 78 -2.48 -4.64 -4.76
C GLY A 78 -1.38 -5.69 -4.72
N ILE A 79 -0.88 -6.08 -5.87
CA ILE A 79 0.24 -7.00 -5.97
C ILE A 79 1.53 -6.18 -5.91
N THR A 80 2.43 -6.55 -5.00
CA THR A 80 3.68 -5.84 -4.73
C THR A 80 4.91 -6.66 -5.07
N ASP A 81 4.79 -7.55 -6.03
CA ASP A 81 5.95 -8.30 -6.54
C ASP A 81 6.81 -7.36 -7.39
N VAL A 82 8.04 -7.15 -6.93
CA VAL A 82 9.00 -6.26 -7.60
C VAL A 82 10.26 -7.07 -7.89
N PRO A 83 10.51 -7.44 -9.16
CA PRO A 83 11.73 -8.11 -9.52
C PRO A 83 12.93 -7.22 -9.22
N ARG A 84 14.06 -7.81 -8.87
CA ARG A 84 15.29 -7.07 -8.55
C ARG A 84 15.86 -6.34 -9.75
N VAL A 85 15.68 -6.89 -10.93
CA VAL A 85 16.05 -6.30 -12.22
C VAL A 85 15.00 -6.65 -13.28
N LYS A 86 14.86 -5.80 -14.29
CA LYS A 86 13.85 -5.97 -15.36
C LYS A 86 13.93 -7.32 -16.09
N LYS A 87 15.11 -7.88 -16.26
CA LYS A 87 15.30 -9.20 -16.89
C LYS A 87 14.68 -10.37 -16.11
N ASP A 88 14.38 -10.17 -14.83
CA ASP A 88 13.73 -11.15 -13.96
C ASP A 88 12.18 -10.97 -13.97
N SER A 89 11.66 -10.01 -14.76
CA SER A 89 10.21 -9.81 -14.95
C SER A 89 9.59 -11.01 -15.66
N ASN A 90 8.34 -11.27 -15.30
CA ASN A 90 7.50 -12.28 -15.95
C ASN A 90 6.25 -11.58 -16.49
N ASP A 91 6.06 -11.60 -17.80
CA ASP A 91 4.97 -10.88 -18.48
C ASP A 91 3.58 -11.24 -17.93
N SER A 92 3.35 -12.48 -17.52
CA SER A 92 2.07 -12.89 -16.92
C SER A 92 1.84 -12.24 -15.56
N ILE A 93 2.88 -12.18 -14.73
CA ILE A 93 2.83 -11.52 -13.42
C ILE A 93 2.73 -10.00 -13.60
N ASP A 94 3.50 -9.43 -14.51
CA ASP A 94 3.50 -8.00 -14.81
C ASP A 94 2.10 -7.53 -15.28
N ASN A 95 1.47 -8.28 -16.20
CA ASN A 95 0.11 -8.00 -16.64
C ASN A 95 -0.91 -8.12 -15.51
N GLN A 96 -0.75 -9.10 -14.62
CA GLN A 96 -1.61 -9.26 -13.46
C GLN A 96 -1.46 -8.11 -12.47
N ILE A 97 -0.23 -7.63 -12.20
CA ILE A 97 0.04 -6.47 -11.34
C ILE A 97 -0.71 -5.24 -11.87
N ILE A 98 -0.57 -4.95 -13.15
CA ILE A 98 -1.20 -3.80 -13.80
C ILE A 98 -2.74 -3.95 -13.76
N MET A 99 -3.26 -5.09 -14.21
CA MET A 99 -4.69 -5.35 -14.28
C MET A 99 -5.37 -5.25 -12.91
N VAL A 100 -4.81 -5.90 -11.88
CA VAL A 100 -5.37 -5.86 -10.52
C VAL A 100 -5.30 -4.44 -9.96
N GLY A 101 -4.18 -3.74 -10.16
CA GLY A 101 -4.04 -2.36 -9.70
C GLY A 101 -5.08 -1.44 -10.35
N GLU A 102 -5.13 -1.38 -11.67
CA GLU A 102 -6.02 -0.46 -12.41
C GLU A 102 -7.50 -0.80 -12.21
N LYS A 103 -7.88 -2.06 -12.40
CA LYS A 103 -9.28 -2.46 -12.30
C LYS A 103 -9.79 -2.41 -10.86
N GLY A 104 -8.96 -2.81 -9.89
CA GLY A 104 -9.31 -2.74 -8.47
C GLY A 104 -9.51 -1.30 -8.00
N THR A 105 -8.60 -0.39 -8.39
CA THR A 105 -8.73 1.04 -8.10
C THR A 105 -9.98 1.62 -8.75
N GLN A 106 -10.24 1.31 -10.03
CA GLN A 106 -11.42 1.79 -10.73
C GLN A 106 -12.72 1.32 -10.07
N ASN A 107 -12.81 0.05 -9.66
CA ASN A 107 -13.98 -0.48 -8.97
C ASN A 107 -14.31 0.30 -7.69
N ILE A 108 -13.30 0.75 -6.95
CA ILE A 108 -13.49 1.56 -5.75
C ILE A 108 -13.95 2.98 -6.14
N LEU A 109 -13.28 3.62 -7.10
CA LEU A 109 -13.62 4.97 -7.57
C LEU A 109 -15.04 5.07 -8.13
N ASP A 110 -15.52 4.02 -8.81
CA ASP A 110 -16.86 3.95 -9.39
C ASP A 110 -17.98 4.01 -8.32
N VAL A 111 -17.70 3.61 -7.09
CA VAL A 111 -18.73 3.41 -6.06
C VAL A 111 -18.66 4.35 -4.87
N ILE A 112 -17.48 4.89 -4.56
CA ILE A 112 -17.32 5.82 -3.44
C ILE A 112 -17.98 7.17 -3.74
N SER A 113 -18.54 7.80 -2.71
CA SER A 113 -19.12 9.15 -2.84
C SER A 113 -18.01 10.21 -2.97
N ASP A 114 -18.36 11.40 -3.47
CA ASP A 114 -17.41 12.53 -3.58
C ASP A 114 -16.94 13.05 -2.21
N LYS A 115 -17.67 12.72 -1.14
CA LYS A 115 -17.28 13.04 0.24
C LYS A 115 -16.31 12.01 0.85
N CYS A 116 -16.24 10.83 0.26
CA CYS A 116 -15.32 9.79 0.72
C CYS A 116 -13.88 10.19 0.42
N LYS A 117 -13.02 10.08 1.43
CA LYS A 117 -11.58 10.28 1.24
C LYS A 117 -10.90 8.94 0.96
N ILE A 118 -10.19 8.86 -0.16
CA ILE A 118 -9.34 7.71 -0.49
C ILE A 118 -7.87 8.05 -0.21
N ILE A 119 -7.21 7.20 0.58
CA ILE A 119 -5.77 7.33 0.91
C ILE A 119 -5.03 6.17 0.28
N PHE A 120 -4.11 6.49 -0.63
CA PHE A 120 -3.47 5.52 -1.51
C PHE A 120 -1.95 5.50 -1.35
N PRO A 121 -1.33 4.32 -1.10
CA PRO A 121 0.12 4.15 -1.10
C PRO A 121 0.63 4.04 -2.52
N SER A 122 1.25 5.09 -3.01
CA SER A 122 2.14 5.05 -4.16
C SER A 122 3.57 4.76 -3.71
N THR A 123 4.55 5.02 -4.54
CA THR A 123 5.92 4.57 -4.32
C THR A 123 6.94 5.54 -4.92
N HIS A 124 8.11 5.66 -4.30
CA HIS A 124 9.24 6.40 -4.85
C HIS A 124 9.81 5.79 -6.15
N VAL A 125 9.55 4.48 -6.41
CA VAL A 125 10.04 3.84 -7.64
C VAL A 125 9.34 4.34 -8.92
N VAL A 126 8.33 5.20 -8.82
CA VAL A 126 7.80 5.91 -9.99
C VAL A 126 8.84 6.82 -10.65
N TYR A 127 9.94 7.11 -9.97
CA TYR A 127 11.06 7.92 -10.46
C TYR A 127 12.27 7.10 -10.93
N GLU A 128 12.22 5.76 -10.90
CA GLU A 128 13.39 4.90 -11.13
C GLU A 128 14.00 5.01 -12.53
N GLY A 129 13.24 5.44 -13.52
CA GLY A 129 13.68 5.61 -14.91
C GLY A 129 14.24 6.99 -15.24
N LEU A 130 14.45 7.88 -14.28
CA LEU A 130 15.06 9.19 -14.53
C LEU A 130 16.49 9.04 -15.07
N ASP A 131 16.83 9.85 -16.07
CA ASP A 131 18.10 9.73 -16.83
C ASP A 131 19.33 10.12 -16.01
N LYS A 132 19.13 10.86 -14.93
CA LYS A 132 20.21 11.34 -14.05
C LYS A 132 19.82 11.14 -12.58
N VAL A 133 20.81 10.90 -11.75
CA VAL A 133 20.62 10.96 -10.30
C VAL A 133 20.23 12.39 -9.93
N LYS A 134 19.08 12.51 -9.26
CA LYS A 134 18.58 13.77 -8.71
C LYS A 134 18.51 13.66 -7.20
N ASN A 135 18.92 14.72 -6.50
CA ASN A 135 18.69 14.87 -5.08
C ASN A 135 17.43 15.73 -4.87
N ASP A 136 16.78 15.58 -3.72
CA ASP A 136 15.64 16.40 -3.29
C ASP A 136 14.47 16.43 -4.30
N ILE A 137 14.13 15.26 -4.84
CA ILE A 137 12.98 15.10 -5.74
C ILE A 137 11.72 15.39 -4.93
N ASN A 138 10.91 16.33 -5.41
CA ASN A 138 9.57 16.62 -4.89
C ASN A 138 8.47 15.95 -5.74
N GLU A 139 7.24 16.12 -5.32
CA GLU A 139 6.07 15.48 -5.93
C GLU A 139 5.72 16.03 -7.33
N ASP A 140 6.23 17.22 -7.69
CA ASP A 140 6.00 17.86 -9.00
C ASP A 140 6.92 17.32 -10.09
N GLU A 141 7.97 16.55 -9.71
CA GLU A 141 8.87 15.94 -10.67
C GLU A 141 8.13 14.91 -11.54
N ASN A 142 8.42 14.93 -12.83
CA ASN A 142 7.85 13.98 -13.78
C ASN A 142 8.23 12.54 -13.41
N THR A 143 7.23 11.68 -13.33
CA THR A 143 7.46 10.26 -13.10
C THR A 143 7.97 9.57 -14.37
N LYS A 144 8.86 8.58 -14.20
CA LYS A 144 9.36 7.73 -15.29
C LYS A 144 9.44 6.27 -14.81
N PRO A 145 8.29 5.62 -14.59
CA PRO A 145 8.26 4.25 -14.08
C PRO A 145 8.79 3.26 -15.14
N VAL A 146 9.46 2.20 -14.70
CA VAL A 146 10.08 1.19 -15.59
C VAL A 146 9.51 -0.19 -15.36
N LEU A 147 9.36 -0.61 -14.10
CA LEU A 147 8.84 -1.92 -13.73
C LEU A 147 7.32 -1.91 -13.65
N ALA A 148 6.68 -3.04 -13.90
CA ALA A 148 5.21 -3.18 -13.91
C ALA A 148 4.55 -2.64 -12.62
N TYR A 149 5.15 -2.89 -11.47
CA TYR A 149 4.67 -2.33 -10.20
C TYR A 149 4.67 -0.80 -10.20
N ALA A 150 5.76 -0.17 -10.64
CA ALA A 150 5.88 1.29 -10.70
C ALA A 150 4.90 1.88 -11.74
N ILE A 151 4.76 1.22 -12.90
CA ILE A 151 3.78 1.59 -13.94
C ILE A 151 2.36 1.51 -13.39
N SER A 152 1.99 0.41 -12.75
CA SER A 152 0.68 0.25 -12.11
C SER A 152 0.40 1.36 -11.10
N LYS A 153 1.38 1.70 -10.24
CA LYS A 153 1.22 2.77 -9.25
C LYS A 153 1.06 4.15 -9.90
N ALA A 154 1.83 4.45 -10.94
CA ALA A 154 1.69 5.71 -11.69
C ALA A 154 0.32 5.81 -12.40
N ASN A 155 -0.18 4.71 -12.97
CA ASN A 155 -1.51 4.65 -13.56
C ASN A 155 -2.61 4.86 -12.51
N ASN A 156 -2.47 4.26 -11.32
CA ASN A 156 -3.39 4.49 -10.21
C ASN A 156 -3.38 5.95 -9.72
N GLU A 157 -2.20 6.59 -9.63
CA GLU A 157 -2.13 8.03 -9.33
C GLU A 157 -2.92 8.86 -10.36
N LYS A 158 -2.77 8.52 -11.65
CA LYS A 158 -3.53 9.17 -12.71
C LYS A 158 -5.03 8.95 -12.57
N GLN A 159 -5.49 7.70 -12.34
CA GLN A 159 -6.90 7.39 -12.09
C GLN A 159 -7.48 8.22 -10.94
N LEU A 160 -6.75 8.33 -9.83
CA LEU A 160 -7.16 9.14 -8.67
C LEU A 160 -7.28 10.63 -9.02
N LYS A 161 -6.28 11.19 -9.70
CA LYS A 161 -6.27 12.58 -10.13
C LYS A 161 -7.42 12.90 -11.09
N ASP A 162 -7.69 12.00 -12.03
CA ASP A 162 -8.74 12.17 -13.05
C ASP A 162 -10.16 11.88 -12.50
N SER A 163 -10.28 11.27 -11.33
CA SER A 163 -11.57 10.80 -10.79
C SER A 163 -12.47 11.91 -10.24
N GLY A 164 -11.93 13.09 -9.94
CA GLY A 164 -12.65 14.15 -9.22
C GLY A 164 -13.00 13.82 -7.77
N LYS A 165 -12.52 12.70 -7.22
CA LYS A 165 -12.75 12.29 -5.83
C LYS A 165 -11.78 12.99 -4.87
N ASN A 166 -12.10 12.97 -3.58
CA ASN A 166 -11.19 13.43 -2.52
C ASN A 166 -10.14 12.35 -2.27
N TYR A 167 -8.88 12.62 -2.62
CA TYR A 167 -7.79 11.65 -2.50
C TYR A 167 -6.55 12.22 -1.82
N ILE A 168 -5.76 11.32 -1.26
CA ILE A 168 -4.38 11.58 -0.84
C ILE A 168 -3.49 10.46 -1.39
N ILE A 169 -2.41 10.82 -2.06
CA ILE A 169 -1.41 9.90 -2.61
C ILE A 169 -0.13 10.03 -1.78
N LEU A 170 0.35 8.91 -1.24
CA LEU A 170 1.59 8.86 -0.46
C LEU A 170 2.66 8.08 -1.26
N ARG A 171 3.65 8.76 -1.82
CA ARG A 171 4.79 8.14 -2.50
C ARG A 171 5.81 7.64 -1.48
N LEU A 172 5.63 6.41 -1.02
CA LEU A 172 6.41 5.83 0.06
C LEU A 172 7.83 5.46 -0.40
N GLY A 173 8.81 5.71 0.47
CA GLY A 173 10.14 5.08 0.38
C GLY A 173 10.07 3.57 0.63
N SER A 174 11.21 2.91 0.72
CA SER A 174 11.27 1.48 1.09
C SER A 174 10.84 1.30 2.54
N VAL A 175 9.65 0.74 2.73
CA VAL A 175 9.04 0.57 4.06
C VAL A 175 9.66 -0.62 4.77
N TYR A 176 10.27 -0.42 5.95
CA TYR A 176 10.92 -1.46 6.73
C TYR A 176 10.41 -1.51 8.17
N GLY A 177 10.62 -2.61 8.84
CA GLY A 177 10.27 -2.82 10.24
C GLY A 177 9.55 -4.15 10.47
N TYR A 178 9.27 -4.43 11.74
CA TYR A 178 8.58 -5.63 12.14
C TYR A 178 7.10 -5.57 11.79
N SER A 179 6.58 -6.65 11.23
CA SER A 179 5.15 -6.93 11.08
C SER A 179 4.91 -8.42 11.27
N THR A 180 3.70 -8.78 11.67
CA THR A 180 3.24 -10.17 11.64
C THR A 180 3.08 -10.69 10.20
N ASP A 181 3.00 -9.80 9.21
CA ASP A 181 3.13 -10.17 7.81
C ASP A 181 4.60 -10.26 7.38
N THR A 182 5.07 -11.47 7.12
CA THR A 182 6.46 -11.74 6.70
C THR A 182 6.69 -11.55 5.20
N ALA A 183 5.68 -11.15 4.44
CA ALA A 183 5.78 -11.01 2.98
C ALA A 183 6.85 -10.02 2.52
N ARG A 184 7.31 -9.12 3.40
CA ARG A 184 8.32 -8.10 3.09
C ARG A 184 9.65 -8.32 3.80
N ILE A 185 9.97 -9.56 4.12
CA ILE A 185 11.26 -9.90 4.74
C ILE A 185 12.45 -9.65 3.80
N ASP A 186 12.23 -9.60 2.51
CA ASP A 186 13.22 -9.38 1.45
C ASP A 186 13.66 -7.91 1.30
N ILE A 187 12.95 -6.96 1.91
CA ILE A 187 13.38 -5.57 1.95
C ILE A 187 14.70 -5.47 2.71
N MET A 188 15.65 -4.71 2.16
CA MET A 188 17.05 -4.69 2.58
C MET A 188 17.25 -4.61 4.09
N PRO A 189 16.66 -3.66 4.87
CA PRO A 189 16.88 -3.61 6.31
C PRO A 189 16.33 -4.85 7.03
N ASN A 190 15.16 -5.35 6.61
CA ASN A 190 14.55 -6.54 7.20
C ASN A 190 15.39 -7.78 6.92
N LEU A 191 15.85 -7.94 5.67
CA LEU A 191 16.69 -9.06 5.24
C LEU A 191 18.03 -9.03 5.96
N PHE A 192 18.68 -7.88 6.08
CA PHE A 192 19.95 -7.73 6.76
C PHE A 192 19.82 -8.07 8.24
N SER A 193 18.77 -7.57 8.90
CA SER A 193 18.48 -7.93 10.29
C SER A 193 18.29 -9.44 10.47
N LYS A 194 17.56 -10.08 9.56
CA LYS A 194 17.36 -11.55 9.57
C LYS A 194 18.69 -12.29 9.40
N ILE A 195 19.50 -11.93 8.40
CA ILE A 195 20.78 -12.59 8.13
C ILE A 195 21.74 -12.39 9.32
N ALA A 196 21.82 -11.16 9.85
CA ALA A 196 22.67 -10.85 10.99
C ALA A 196 22.26 -11.62 12.26
N SER A 197 20.95 -11.76 12.52
CA SER A 197 20.45 -12.54 13.67
C SER A 197 20.79 -14.03 13.60
N GLN A 198 21.13 -14.52 12.42
CA GLN A 198 21.55 -15.91 12.16
C GLN A 198 23.08 -16.03 12.00
N ASN A 199 23.84 -15.00 12.36
CA ASN A 199 25.29 -14.91 12.14
C ASN A 199 25.71 -15.15 10.67
N GLY A 200 24.82 -14.80 9.73
CA GLY A 200 25.06 -14.96 8.29
C GLY A 200 25.89 -13.82 7.70
N THR A 201 26.42 -14.04 6.50
CA THR A 201 27.23 -13.07 5.77
C THR A 201 26.32 -12.10 4.96
N LEU A 202 26.47 -10.81 5.20
CA LEU A 202 25.80 -9.77 4.41
C LEU A 202 26.51 -9.55 3.08
N LYS A 203 25.78 -9.68 1.97
CA LYS A 203 26.31 -9.38 0.63
C LYS A 203 25.81 -8.00 0.19
N LEU A 204 26.76 -7.10 -0.11
CA LEU A 204 26.48 -5.76 -0.61
C LEU A 204 26.63 -5.73 -2.13
N PHE A 205 25.58 -5.28 -2.83
CA PHE A 205 25.64 -5.04 -4.27
C PHE A 205 26.34 -3.70 -4.54
N SER A 206 27.11 -3.64 -5.63
CA SER A 206 27.84 -2.43 -6.05
C SER A 206 28.66 -1.77 -4.93
N GLY A 207 29.23 -2.59 -4.03
CA GLY A 207 30.03 -2.11 -2.91
C GLY A 207 29.25 -1.33 -1.85
N GLY A 208 27.92 -1.47 -1.79
CA GLY A 208 27.07 -0.83 -0.80
C GLY A 208 26.88 0.68 -0.98
N ARG A 209 27.18 1.22 -2.16
CA ARG A 209 27.11 2.67 -2.43
C ARG A 209 25.73 3.19 -2.82
N GLN A 210 24.73 2.32 -2.88
CA GLN A 210 23.38 2.73 -3.26
C GLN A 210 22.72 3.57 -2.15
N VAL A 211 22.24 4.75 -2.50
CA VAL A 211 21.37 5.54 -1.63
C VAL A 211 19.96 4.95 -1.67
N LYS A 212 19.33 4.79 -0.51
CA LYS A 212 17.97 4.25 -0.37
C LYS A 212 17.15 5.17 0.51
N SER A 213 15.97 5.51 0.03
CA SER A 213 14.96 6.18 0.85
C SER A 213 14.26 5.13 1.71
N LEU A 214 14.43 5.21 3.02
CA LEU A 214 13.89 4.24 3.98
C LEU A 214 12.87 4.92 4.89
N VAL A 215 11.76 4.26 5.18
CA VAL A 215 10.74 4.76 6.12
C VAL A 215 10.26 3.63 7.04
N PRO A 216 10.20 3.85 8.37
CA PRO A 216 9.69 2.85 9.31
C PRO A 216 8.22 2.52 9.07
N LEU A 217 7.86 1.25 9.12
CA LEU A 217 6.49 0.77 8.94
C LEU A 217 5.49 1.44 9.89
N ILE A 218 5.88 1.60 11.14
CA ILE A 218 5.02 2.24 12.14
C ILE A 218 4.73 3.71 11.81
N ASP A 219 5.68 4.44 11.24
CA ASP A 219 5.49 5.83 10.85
C ASP A 219 4.62 5.94 9.60
N VAL A 220 4.75 4.99 8.67
CA VAL A 220 3.82 4.87 7.53
C VAL A 220 2.39 4.66 8.02
N ALA A 221 2.17 3.70 8.94
CA ALA A 221 0.84 3.43 9.47
C ALA A 221 0.27 4.65 10.23
N ARG A 222 1.09 5.36 11.01
CA ARG A 222 0.71 6.63 11.66
C ARG A 222 0.37 7.73 10.66
N CYS A 223 1.15 7.84 9.58
CA CYS A 223 0.89 8.79 8.49
C CYS A 223 -0.47 8.52 7.84
N PHE A 224 -0.77 7.27 7.50
CA PHE A 224 -2.10 6.90 6.96
C PHE A 224 -3.23 7.34 7.88
N LYS A 225 -3.10 7.10 9.18
CA LYS A 225 -4.10 7.51 10.17
C LYS A 225 -4.22 9.04 10.27
N TYR A 226 -3.09 9.74 10.27
CA TYR A 226 -3.04 11.21 10.33
C TYR A 226 -3.69 11.87 9.11
N MET A 227 -3.50 11.31 7.91
CA MET A 227 -4.04 11.85 6.66
C MET A 227 -5.58 11.82 6.58
N GLU A 228 -6.25 11.06 7.43
CA GLU A 228 -7.71 11.07 7.49
C GLU A 228 -8.30 12.43 7.88
N GLU A 229 -7.57 13.19 8.66
CA GLU A 229 -8.02 14.49 9.20
C GLU A 229 -7.54 15.68 8.36
N ARG A 230 -6.62 15.45 7.41
CA ARG A 230 -6.08 16.51 6.56
C ARG A 230 -6.98 16.75 5.35
N ASN A 231 -7.44 18.00 5.19
CA ASN A 231 -8.25 18.43 4.03
C ASN A 231 -7.52 19.49 3.19
N ASP A 232 -6.33 19.87 3.60
CA ASP A 232 -5.50 20.92 3.02
C ASP A 232 -4.36 20.38 2.15
N ILE A 233 -4.36 19.07 1.91
CA ILE A 233 -3.36 18.37 1.09
C ILE A 233 -4.12 17.63 -0.01
N SER A 234 -3.86 17.99 -1.24
CA SER A 234 -4.40 17.34 -2.46
C SER A 234 -3.25 16.93 -3.38
#